data_e52d320b4d803fd34d53024c1fc472a2
#
_entry.id   e52d320b4d803fd34d53024c1fc472a2
#
_cell.length_a   1.000
_cell.length_b   1.000
_cell.length_c   1.000
_cell.angle_alpha   90.00
_cell.angle_beta   90.00
_cell.angle_gamma   90.00
#
_symmetry.space_group_name_H-M   'P 1'
#
loop_
_entity.id
_entity.type
_entity.pdbx_description
1 polymer ?
#
loop_
_entity_poly.entity_id
_entity_poly.type
_entity_poly.pdbx_seq_one_letter_code
_entity_poly.pdbx_strand_id
1 'polypeptide(L)'
;MRADRSKKATINSAKNDNRQSYRGSSKGSLKIVGIGPGDIRQMSQRARDAIEWSQVIIGYKTYVRLLGDLVCGKEIISSGMTEEIERAQCAIQTARKGKRVALISGGDPGVYGMAGLALELLDKKDLGRIAIEVIPGIISANACASILGAPLMHDFAVISLSDLLTDLELIKRRVELAAMGDFVIVLYNPKSAKRIIPF
;
A
#
# COMPACT_ATOMS: atom_id res chain seq x y z
N MET A 1 -10.09 -7.50 62.46
CA MET A 1 -10.55 -8.43 61.41
C MET A 1 -9.67 -8.27 60.18
N ARG A 2 -8.91 -9.30 59.83
CA ARG A 2 -7.93 -9.33 58.74
C ARG A 2 -8.63 -9.62 57.41
N ALA A 3 -8.41 -8.81 56.39
CA ALA A 3 -8.81 -9.10 55.03
C ALA A 3 -7.57 -9.50 54.22
N ASP A 4 -7.65 -10.66 53.67
CA ASP A 4 -6.66 -11.36 52.88
C ASP A 4 -6.47 -10.69 51.50
N ARG A 5 -5.21 -10.41 51.16
CA ARG A 5 -4.79 -9.91 49.86
C ARG A 5 -3.85 -10.94 49.23
N SER A 6 -4.39 -11.80 48.41
CA SER A 6 -3.54 -12.52 47.41
C SER A 6 -4.37 -13.08 46.29
N LYS A 7 -4.46 -12.35 45.20
CA LYS A 7 -4.60 -12.93 43.84
C LYS A 7 -3.79 -12.09 42.89
N LYS A 8 -2.50 -12.43 42.75
CA LYS A 8 -1.69 -12.04 41.64
C LYS A 8 -2.22 -12.77 40.40
N ALA A 9 -2.85 -12.02 39.50
CA ALA A 9 -3.18 -12.51 38.19
C ALA A 9 -1.87 -12.62 37.39
N THR A 10 -1.43 -13.83 37.15
CA THR A 10 -0.34 -14.17 36.24
C THR A 10 -0.85 -13.94 34.81
N ILE A 11 -0.42 -12.86 34.17
CA ILE A 11 -0.66 -12.64 32.75
C ILE A 11 0.29 -13.59 32.00
N ASN A 12 -0.26 -14.72 31.57
CA ASN A 12 0.40 -15.60 30.63
C ASN A 12 0.54 -14.86 29.29
N SER A 13 1.77 -14.49 28.94
CA SER A 13 2.15 -14.04 27.61
C SER A 13 2.02 -15.23 26.64
N ALA A 14 0.84 -15.42 26.10
CA ALA A 14 0.67 -16.26 24.92
C ALA A 14 1.41 -15.57 23.76
N LYS A 15 2.62 -16.02 23.50
CA LYS A 15 3.32 -15.73 22.24
C LYS A 15 2.47 -16.31 21.12
N ASN A 16 1.70 -15.45 20.46
CA ASN A 16 1.01 -15.79 19.24
C ASN A 16 2.04 -15.89 18.12
N ASP A 17 2.72 -17.04 18.09
CA ASP A 17 3.62 -17.43 17.01
C ASP A 17 2.79 -17.96 15.83
N ASN A 18 2.05 -17.05 15.21
CA ASN A 18 1.28 -17.34 14.01
C ASN A 18 2.19 -17.34 12.77
N ARG A 19 3.38 -17.94 12.92
CA ARG A 19 4.21 -18.38 11.80
C ARG A 19 3.66 -19.69 11.27
N GLN A 20 2.51 -19.65 10.61
CA GLN A 20 2.14 -20.75 9.73
C GLN A 20 3.17 -20.82 8.60
N SER A 21 4.16 -21.68 8.81
CA SER A 21 5.11 -22.09 7.80
C SER A 21 4.35 -22.82 6.69
N TYR A 22 4.02 -22.11 5.62
CA TYR A 22 3.63 -22.72 4.35
C TYR A 22 4.86 -23.42 3.75
N ARG A 23 5.21 -24.58 4.30
CA ARG A 23 6.14 -25.53 3.68
C ARG A 23 5.34 -26.38 2.68
N GLY A 24 5.41 -26.00 1.41
CA GLY A 24 4.88 -26.81 0.32
C GLY A 24 5.31 -26.21 -0.99
N SER A 25 6.07 -26.96 -1.80
CA SER A 25 6.52 -26.75 -3.20
C SER A 25 6.60 -25.30 -3.67
N SER A 26 7.62 -24.89 -4.37
CA SER A 26 7.98 -23.55 -4.86
C SER A 26 6.83 -22.73 -5.48
N LYS A 27 5.85 -22.42 -4.67
CA LYS A 27 4.75 -21.53 -5.04
C LYS A 27 5.30 -20.12 -5.11
N GLY A 28 5.06 -19.44 -6.22
CA GLY A 28 5.41 -18.05 -6.35
C GLY A 28 4.72 -17.17 -5.29
N SER A 29 5.23 -16.00 -5.09
CA SER A 29 4.65 -15.06 -4.13
C SER A 29 4.60 -13.65 -4.71
N LEU A 30 3.49 -12.97 -4.45
CA LEU A 30 3.26 -11.58 -4.81
C LEU A 30 3.05 -10.77 -3.53
N LYS A 31 3.97 -9.87 -3.23
CA LYS A 31 3.82 -8.86 -2.19
C LYS A 31 3.52 -7.51 -2.83
N ILE A 32 2.41 -6.89 -2.45
CA ILE A 32 2.02 -5.56 -2.91
C ILE A 32 2.47 -4.58 -1.82
N VAL A 33 3.49 -3.79 -2.12
CA VAL A 33 4.29 -3.11 -1.09
C VAL A 33 4.12 -1.60 -1.17
N GLY A 34 3.63 -1.00 -0.09
CA GLY A 34 3.63 0.44 0.11
C GLY A 34 5.00 0.94 0.56
N ILE A 35 5.60 1.82 -0.24
CA ILE A 35 6.95 2.33 0.05
C ILE A 35 6.97 3.65 0.84
N GLY A 36 5.80 4.12 1.26
CA GLY A 36 5.69 5.40 1.95
C GLY A 36 5.70 6.61 1.02
N PRO A 37 5.81 7.82 1.58
CA PRO A 37 5.58 9.09 0.87
C PRO A 37 6.76 9.55 0.00
N GLY A 38 7.86 8.80 -0.07
CA GLY A 38 8.99 9.09 -0.94
C GLY A 38 10.35 9.06 -0.25
N ASP A 39 10.45 9.46 1.02
CA ASP A 39 11.68 9.31 1.79
C ASP A 39 11.82 7.88 2.29
N ILE A 40 12.95 7.23 1.96
CA ILE A 40 13.25 5.86 2.35
C ILE A 40 13.27 5.66 3.87
N ARG A 41 13.52 6.72 4.65
CA ARG A 41 13.47 6.69 6.12
C ARG A 41 12.05 6.55 6.66
N GLN A 42 11.05 6.86 5.85
CA GLN A 42 9.62 6.71 6.18
C GLN A 42 9.03 5.40 5.64
N MET A 43 9.85 4.54 5.06
CA MET A 43 9.44 3.20 4.68
C MET A 43 9.40 2.30 5.92
N SER A 44 8.32 1.51 6.06
CA SER A 44 8.22 0.54 7.14
C SER A 44 9.30 -0.56 7.03
N GLN A 45 9.75 -1.11 8.17
CA GLN A 45 10.70 -2.22 8.14
C GLN A 45 10.14 -3.41 7.37
N ARG A 46 8.84 -3.72 7.51
CA ARG A 46 8.19 -4.80 6.78
C ARG A 46 8.23 -4.60 5.26
N ALA A 47 8.12 -3.35 4.78
CA ALA A 47 8.26 -3.04 3.36
C ALA A 47 9.70 -3.26 2.88
N ARG A 48 10.70 -2.86 3.67
CA ARG A 48 12.13 -3.12 3.38
C ARG A 48 12.41 -4.62 3.27
N ASP A 49 12.00 -5.38 4.29
CA ASP A 49 12.19 -6.84 4.33
C ASP A 49 11.53 -7.53 3.13
N ALA A 50 10.35 -7.05 2.72
CA ALA A 50 9.63 -7.57 1.56
C ALA A 50 10.37 -7.30 0.25
N ILE A 51 10.93 -6.10 0.09
CA ILE A 51 11.73 -5.72 -1.07
C ILE A 51 13.02 -6.55 -1.10
N GLU A 52 13.74 -6.65 0.03
CA GLU A 52 14.97 -7.43 0.14
C GLU A 52 14.73 -8.92 -0.17
N TRP A 53 13.65 -9.48 0.33
CA TRP A 53 13.28 -10.88 0.10
C TRP A 53 12.89 -11.16 -1.36
N SER A 54 12.43 -10.17 -2.12
CA SER A 54 11.94 -10.36 -3.48
C SER A 54 13.08 -10.58 -4.48
N GLN A 55 12.81 -11.35 -5.54
CA GLN A 55 13.69 -11.59 -6.68
C GLN A 55 13.42 -10.58 -7.81
N VAL A 56 12.14 -10.22 -7.96
CA VAL A 56 11.67 -9.34 -9.02
C VAL A 56 10.94 -8.14 -8.40
N ILE A 57 11.32 -6.96 -8.82
CA ILE A 57 10.70 -5.70 -8.44
C ILE A 57 9.91 -5.18 -9.63
N ILE A 58 8.62 -4.98 -9.45
CA ILE A 58 7.73 -4.45 -10.49
C ILE A 58 7.09 -3.17 -9.98
N GLY A 59 7.13 -2.09 -10.75
CA GLY A 59 6.58 -0.83 -10.27
C GLY A 59 6.59 0.30 -11.31
N TYR A 60 5.95 1.39 -10.94
CA TYR A 60 6.08 2.64 -11.68
C TYR A 60 7.52 3.15 -11.60
N LYS A 61 8.07 3.57 -12.74
CA LYS A 61 9.48 3.96 -12.92
C LYS A 61 9.96 4.94 -11.83
N THR A 62 9.14 5.93 -11.46
CA THR A 62 9.51 6.90 -10.42
C THR A 62 9.62 6.25 -9.05
N TYR A 63 8.70 5.36 -8.70
CA TYR A 63 8.72 4.69 -7.39
C TYR A 63 9.89 3.71 -7.27
N VAL A 64 10.20 2.98 -8.35
CA VAL A 64 11.36 2.07 -8.37
C VAL A 64 12.66 2.85 -8.16
N ARG A 65 12.80 4.04 -8.73
CA ARG A 65 13.99 4.90 -8.51
C ARG A 65 14.17 5.33 -7.05
N LEU A 66 13.07 5.51 -6.31
CA LEU A 66 13.14 5.88 -4.89
C LEU A 66 13.71 4.78 -3.99
N LEU A 67 13.75 3.54 -4.47
CA LEU A 67 14.27 2.40 -3.70
C LEU A 67 15.80 2.38 -3.63
N GLY A 68 16.49 3.08 -4.54
CA GLY A 68 17.95 3.18 -4.55
C GLY A 68 18.61 1.79 -4.50
N ASP A 69 19.53 1.63 -3.54
CA ASP A 69 20.33 0.42 -3.39
C ASP A 69 19.53 -0.83 -2.93
N LEU A 70 18.31 -0.67 -2.43
CA LEU A 70 17.47 -1.81 -2.01
C LEU A 70 17.13 -2.77 -3.17
N VAL A 71 17.28 -2.32 -4.40
CA VAL A 71 16.98 -3.12 -5.59
C VAL A 71 18.24 -3.64 -6.29
N CYS A 72 19.42 -3.41 -5.74
CA CYS A 72 20.67 -3.92 -6.29
C CYS A 72 20.64 -5.45 -6.43
N GLY A 73 21.05 -5.96 -7.59
CA GLY A 73 21.08 -7.38 -7.90
C GLY A 73 19.71 -8.04 -8.13
N LYS A 74 18.65 -7.27 -8.25
CA LYS A 74 17.29 -7.77 -8.52
C LYS A 74 16.88 -7.54 -9.96
N GLU A 75 16.00 -8.40 -10.45
CA GLU A 75 15.32 -8.19 -11.74
C GLU A 75 14.32 -7.04 -11.57
N ILE A 76 14.41 -6.02 -12.44
CA ILE A 76 13.56 -4.83 -12.38
C ILE A 76 12.71 -4.74 -13.62
N ILE A 77 11.39 -4.68 -13.45
CA ILE A 77 10.41 -4.42 -14.49
C ILE A 77 9.69 -3.12 -14.14
N SER A 78 10.02 -2.05 -14.83
CA SER A 78 9.39 -0.75 -14.59
C SER A 78 8.56 -0.31 -15.80
N SER A 79 7.44 0.33 -15.53
CA SER A 79 6.51 0.83 -16.56
C SER A 79 6.16 2.29 -16.34
N GLY A 80 5.50 2.89 -17.32
CA GLY A 80 5.06 4.28 -17.32
C GLY A 80 3.83 4.54 -16.47
N MET A 81 3.37 5.79 -16.54
CA MET A 81 2.06 6.18 -16.05
C MET A 81 0.99 5.57 -16.97
N THR A 82 -0.21 5.31 -16.45
CA THR A 82 -1.35 4.71 -17.19
C THR A 82 -1.18 3.24 -17.62
N GLU A 83 -0.15 2.55 -17.14
CA GLU A 83 0.11 1.13 -17.40
C GLU A 83 -0.13 0.28 -16.13
N GLU A 84 -1.12 0.67 -15.31
CA GLU A 84 -1.40 0.04 -14.01
C GLU A 84 -1.89 -1.40 -14.19
N ILE A 85 -2.75 -1.65 -15.20
CA ILE A 85 -3.33 -2.96 -15.49
C ILE A 85 -2.22 -3.92 -15.96
N GLU A 86 -1.43 -3.51 -16.92
CA GLU A 86 -0.31 -4.30 -17.49
C GLU A 86 0.72 -4.60 -16.40
N ARG A 87 1.00 -3.64 -15.54
CA ARG A 87 1.92 -3.77 -14.40
C ARG A 87 1.43 -4.81 -13.40
N ALA A 88 0.15 -4.76 -13.04
CA ALA A 88 -0.45 -5.73 -12.11
C ALA A 88 -0.49 -7.14 -12.74
N GLN A 89 -0.88 -7.25 -14.01
CA GLN A 89 -0.87 -8.52 -14.75
C GLN A 89 0.54 -9.12 -14.85
N CYS A 90 1.55 -8.30 -15.15
CA CYS A 90 2.94 -8.72 -15.19
C CYS A 90 3.40 -9.27 -13.84
N ALA A 91 3.03 -8.62 -12.74
CA ALA A 91 3.37 -9.08 -11.39
C ALA A 91 2.73 -10.43 -11.06
N ILE A 92 1.44 -10.61 -11.38
CA ILE A 92 0.73 -11.86 -11.18
C ILE A 92 1.34 -12.98 -12.04
N GLN A 93 1.59 -12.72 -13.33
CA GLN A 93 2.18 -13.72 -14.25
C GLN A 93 3.58 -14.13 -13.80
N THR A 94 4.39 -13.18 -13.32
CA THR A 94 5.72 -13.45 -12.81
C THR A 94 5.68 -14.29 -11.54
N ALA A 95 4.74 -14.00 -10.64
CA ALA A 95 4.51 -14.83 -9.46
C ALA A 95 4.01 -16.25 -9.83
N ARG A 96 3.12 -16.39 -10.84
CA ARG A 96 2.69 -17.71 -11.35
C ARG A 96 3.85 -18.59 -11.83
N LYS A 97 4.96 -17.99 -12.28
CA LYS A 97 6.18 -18.70 -12.67
C LYS A 97 7.06 -19.12 -11.47
N GLY A 98 6.56 -18.99 -10.25
CA GLY A 98 7.28 -19.38 -9.03
C GLY A 98 8.24 -18.32 -8.47
N LYS A 99 8.26 -17.12 -9.02
CA LYS A 99 9.14 -16.03 -8.54
C LYS A 99 8.58 -15.35 -7.29
N ARG A 100 9.47 -14.80 -6.46
CA ARG A 100 9.13 -13.89 -5.37
C ARG A 100 9.10 -12.45 -5.90
N VAL A 101 7.90 -11.89 -6.01
CA VAL A 101 7.65 -10.59 -6.65
C VAL A 101 7.25 -9.55 -5.61
N ALA A 102 7.84 -8.35 -5.68
CA ALA A 102 7.32 -7.15 -5.03
C ALA A 102 6.71 -6.23 -6.09
N LEU A 103 5.40 -5.99 -5.99
CA LEU A 103 4.69 -4.97 -6.74
C LEU A 103 4.71 -3.67 -5.93
N ILE A 104 5.43 -2.68 -6.41
CA ILE A 104 5.69 -1.44 -5.68
C ILE A 104 4.57 -0.43 -5.91
N SER A 105 4.07 0.15 -4.81
CA SER A 105 3.10 1.25 -4.79
C SER A 105 3.65 2.40 -3.95
N GLY A 106 3.51 3.64 -4.41
CA GLY A 106 3.79 4.82 -3.59
C GLY A 106 2.79 4.94 -2.44
N GLY A 107 3.19 5.52 -1.33
CA GLY A 107 2.35 5.63 -0.15
C GLY A 107 1.93 4.28 0.40
N ASP A 108 0.61 4.08 0.49
CA ASP A 108 -0.04 2.82 0.85
C ASP A 108 -0.68 2.18 -0.39
N PRO A 109 -0.56 0.87 -0.60
CA PRO A 109 -1.08 0.22 -1.79
C PRO A 109 -2.62 0.11 -1.81
N GLY A 110 -3.29 0.28 -0.67
CA GLY A 110 -4.75 0.30 -0.54
C GLY A 110 -5.37 1.68 -0.69
N VAL A 111 -4.56 2.75 -0.70
CA VAL A 111 -5.05 4.13 -0.81
C VAL A 111 -4.66 4.71 -2.17
N TYR A 112 -5.57 4.63 -3.14
CA TYR A 112 -5.34 4.99 -4.55
C TYR A 112 -4.09 4.35 -5.15
N GLY A 113 -3.76 3.15 -4.68
CA GLY A 113 -2.58 2.39 -5.07
C GLY A 113 -2.91 1.10 -5.81
N MET A 114 -1.93 0.20 -5.86
CA MET A 114 -1.99 -0.99 -6.72
C MET A 114 -2.76 -2.17 -6.12
N ALA A 115 -3.14 -2.14 -4.82
CA ALA A 115 -3.68 -3.34 -4.16
C ALA A 115 -5.06 -3.73 -4.71
N GLY A 116 -6.00 -2.79 -4.80
CA GLY A 116 -7.34 -3.05 -5.33
C GLY A 116 -7.28 -3.70 -6.70
N LEU A 117 -6.61 -3.03 -7.64
CA LEU A 117 -6.46 -3.49 -9.02
C LEU A 117 -5.79 -4.87 -9.11
N ALA A 118 -4.70 -5.07 -8.35
CA ALA A 118 -3.99 -6.35 -8.37
C ALA A 118 -4.87 -7.50 -7.84
N LEU A 119 -5.67 -7.25 -6.80
CA LEU A 119 -6.58 -8.24 -6.23
C LEU A 119 -7.77 -8.54 -7.17
N GLU A 120 -8.29 -7.54 -7.89
CA GLU A 120 -9.36 -7.73 -8.88
C GLU A 120 -8.92 -8.56 -10.08
N LEU A 121 -7.64 -8.45 -10.49
CA LEU A 121 -7.08 -9.18 -11.62
C LEU A 121 -6.68 -10.64 -11.31
N LEU A 122 -6.78 -11.05 -10.05
CA LEU A 122 -6.50 -12.43 -9.66
C LEU A 122 -7.65 -13.35 -10.04
N ASP A 123 -7.31 -14.46 -10.67
CA ASP A 123 -8.24 -15.55 -10.91
C ASP A 123 -8.47 -16.37 -9.63
N LYS A 124 -9.64 -16.97 -9.49
CA LYS A 124 -9.93 -17.94 -8.40
C LYS A 124 -8.89 -19.07 -8.33
N LYS A 125 -8.33 -19.49 -9.48
CA LYS A 125 -7.28 -20.52 -9.57
C LYS A 125 -5.92 -20.08 -9.01
N ASP A 126 -5.69 -18.76 -8.83
CA ASP A 126 -4.47 -18.23 -8.23
C ASP A 126 -4.49 -18.38 -6.70
N LEU A 127 -5.69 -18.37 -6.12
CA LEU A 127 -5.88 -18.60 -4.70
C LEU A 127 -5.34 -19.99 -4.33
N GLY A 128 -4.33 -20.02 -3.48
CA GLY A 128 -3.63 -21.25 -3.09
C GLY A 128 -2.47 -21.69 -4.00
N ARG A 129 -2.27 -21.06 -5.17
CA ARG A 129 -1.09 -21.25 -6.04
C ARG A 129 -0.03 -20.17 -5.85
N ILE A 130 -0.45 -18.95 -5.57
CA ILE A 130 0.41 -17.80 -5.29
C ILE A 130 0.13 -17.36 -3.85
N ALA A 131 1.18 -17.16 -3.06
CA ALA A 131 1.05 -16.49 -1.77
C ALA A 131 0.95 -14.99 -2.02
N ILE A 132 -0.14 -14.37 -1.54
CA ILE A 132 -0.39 -12.94 -1.77
C ILE A 132 -0.40 -12.23 -0.42
N GLU A 133 0.29 -11.10 -0.36
CA GLU A 133 0.40 -10.28 0.83
C GLU A 133 0.35 -8.80 0.44
N VAL A 134 -0.48 -8.01 1.14
CA VAL A 134 -0.49 -6.55 1.04
C VAL A 134 0.26 -5.97 2.23
N ILE A 135 1.26 -5.16 1.97
CA ILE A 135 2.10 -4.54 3.00
C ILE A 135 1.83 -3.04 3.00
N PRO A 136 1.26 -2.51 4.09
CA PRO A 136 0.88 -1.11 4.18
C PRO A 136 2.10 -0.19 4.18
N GLY A 137 1.87 1.06 3.80
CA GLY A 137 2.84 2.14 3.84
C GLY A 137 2.26 3.43 4.42
N ILE A 138 3.12 4.38 4.75
CA ILE A 138 2.70 5.70 5.21
C ILE A 138 2.13 6.46 4.02
N ILE A 139 0.88 6.89 4.11
CA ILE A 139 0.22 7.69 3.08
C ILE A 139 0.76 9.12 3.07
N SER A 140 0.73 9.79 1.92
CA SER A 140 1.17 11.18 1.79
C SER A 140 0.36 12.15 2.67
N ALA A 141 -0.90 11.82 2.98
CA ALA A 141 -1.71 12.58 3.93
C ALA A 141 -1.03 12.71 5.30
N ASN A 142 -0.56 11.59 5.86
CA ASN A 142 0.13 11.61 7.16
C ASN A 142 1.46 12.36 7.10
N ALA A 143 2.21 12.20 6.00
CA ALA A 143 3.47 12.91 5.81
C ALA A 143 3.26 14.44 5.67
N CYS A 144 2.25 14.86 4.92
CA CYS A 144 1.88 16.28 4.82
C CYS A 144 1.39 16.83 6.16
N ALA A 145 0.53 16.09 6.86
CA ALA A 145 0.00 16.49 8.16
C ALA A 145 1.11 16.72 9.19
N SER A 146 2.13 15.87 9.21
CA SER A 146 3.27 16.02 10.13
C SER A 146 4.09 17.31 9.90
N ILE A 147 4.05 17.88 8.69
CA ILE A 147 4.69 19.15 8.37
C ILE A 147 3.79 20.34 8.73
N LEU A 148 2.47 20.15 8.62
CA LEU A 148 1.47 21.19 8.85
C LEU A 148 1.00 21.32 10.31
N GLY A 149 1.54 20.55 11.23
CA GLY A 149 1.17 20.59 12.65
C GLY A 149 -0.01 19.68 13.04
N ALA A 150 -0.08 18.50 12.44
CA ALA A 150 -1.04 17.44 12.77
C ALA A 150 -2.55 17.80 12.60
N PRO A 151 -2.96 18.35 11.45
CA PRO A 151 -4.37 18.71 11.22
C PRO A 151 -5.32 17.50 11.20
N LEU A 152 -4.81 16.26 11.06
CA LEU A 152 -5.61 15.03 11.00
C LEU A 152 -5.96 14.45 12.39
N MET A 153 -5.88 15.26 13.46
CA MET A 153 -6.28 14.81 14.79
C MET A 153 -7.80 14.67 14.97
N HIS A 154 -8.59 15.23 14.06
CA HIS A 154 -10.04 15.10 13.99
C HIS A 154 -10.45 14.23 12.80
N ASP A 155 -11.76 14.09 12.58
CA ASP A 155 -12.30 13.33 11.47
C ASP A 155 -11.82 13.91 10.13
N PHE A 156 -11.44 13.06 9.19
CA PHE A 156 -10.95 13.50 7.90
C PHE A 156 -11.48 12.63 6.76
N ALA A 157 -11.66 13.26 5.61
CA ALA A 157 -12.08 12.63 4.37
C ALA A 157 -10.94 12.65 3.35
N VAL A 158 -10.67 11.50 2.73
CA VAL A 158 -9.66 11.38 1.66
C VAL A 158 -10.39 11.28 0.32
N ILE A 159 -10.16 12.27 -0.56
CA ILE A 159 -10.87 12.41 -1.83
C ILE A 159 -9.87 12.53 -2.98
N SER A 160 -9.99 11.66 -3.99
CA SER A 160 -9.23 11.79 -5.23
C SER A 160 -9.93 12.75 -6.18
N LEU A 161 -9.17 13.72 -6.70
CA LEU A 161 -9.62 14.66 -7.72
C LEU A 161 -9.44 14.11 -9.15
N SER A 162 -9.09 12.83 -9.30
CA SER A 162 -8.97 12.20 -10.62
C SER A 162 -10.33 11.93 -11.22
N ASP A 163 -10.58 12.54 -12.37
CA ASP A 163 -11.80 12.43 -13.18
C ASP A 163 -11.69 11.38 -14.31
N LEU A 164 -10.69 10.51 -14.24
CA LEU A 164 -10.50 9.45 -15.26
C LEU A 164 -11.56 8.37 -15.20
N LEU A 165 -11.97 7.97 -13.98
CA LEU A 165 -12.94 6.90 -13.73
C LEU A 165 -14.13 7.37 -12.88
N THR A 166 -14.11 8.60 -12.41
CA THR A 166 -15.14 9.17 -11.54
C THR A 166 -15.61 10.49 -12.14
N ASP A 167 -16.93 10.65 -12.25
CA ASP A 167 -17.54 11.88 -12.75
C ASP A 167 -17.14 13.08 -11.89
N LEU A 168 -16.83 14.21 -12.54
CA LEU A 168 -16.37 15.42 -11.88
C LEU A 168 -17.45 16.00 -10.93
N GLU A 169 -18.73 15.93 -11.30
CA GLU A 169 -19.82 16.40 -10.45
C GLU A 169 -19.94 15.56 -9.17
N LEU A 170 -19.69 14.25 -9.28
CA LEU A 170 -19.62 13.39 -8.10
C LEU A 170 -18.43 13.74 -7.19
N ILE A 171 -17.29 14.09 -7.77
CA ILE A 171 -16.11 14.53 -7.00
C ILE A 171 -16.43 15.82 -6.26
N LYS A 172 -16.99 16.83 -6.95
CA LYS A 172 -17.42 18.10 -6.34
C LYS A 172 -18.37 17.86 -5.18
N ARG A 173 -19.41 17.06 -5.41
CA ARG A 173 -20.40 16.72 -4.38
C ARG A 173 -19.77 16.06 -3.14
N ARG A 174 -18.76 15.19 -3.34
CA ARG A 174 -18.04 14.58 -2.20
C ARG A 174 -17.27 15.62 -1.39
N VAL A 175 -16.62 16.57 -2.07
CA VAL A 175 -15.90 17.67 -1.40
C VAL A 175 -16.87 18.57 -0.63
N GLU A 176 -17.99 18.95 -1.23
CA GLU A 176 -19.04 19.76 -0.57
C GLU A 176 -19.60 19.07 0.68
N LEU A 177 -19.95 17.78 0.57
CA LEU A 177 -20.48 17.02 1.70
C LEU A 177 -19.45 16.87 2.84
N ALA A 178 -18.20 16.66 2.51
CA ALA A 178 -17.13 16.62 3.51
C ALA A 178 -16.93 17.98 4.19
N ALA A 179 -17.00 19.07 3.42
CA ALA A 179 -16.90 20.44 3.97
C ALA A 179 -18.12 20.76 4.86
N MET A 180 -19.32 20.39 4.45
CA MET A 180 -20.55 20.57 5.25
C MET A 180 -20.51 19.76 6.56
N GLY A 181 -19.83 18.62 6.56
CA GLY A 181 -19.62 17.78 7.74
C GLY A 181 -18.46 18.22 8.63
N ASP A 182 -17.82 19.35 8.34
CA ASP A 182 -16.66 19.89 9.07
C ASP A 182 -15.46 18.93 9.12
N PHE A 183 -15.31 18.07 8.09
CA PHE A 183 -14.15 17.18 7.96
C PHE A 183 -12.91 17.92 7.50
N VAL A 184 -11.75 17.51 8.01
CA VAL A 184 -10.48 17.85 7.37
C VAL A 184 -10.41 17.13 6.01
N ILE A 185 -10.22 17.88 4.93
CA ILE A 185 -10.27 17.29 3.58
C ILE A 185 -8.85 17.08 3.04
N VAL A 186 -8.52 15.84 2.73
CA VAL A 186 -7.25 15.45 2.09
C VAL A 186 -7.51 15.18 0.61
N LEU A 187 -6.96 16.03 -0.25
CA LEU A 187 -7.12 15.95 -1.69
C LEU A 187 -5.94 15.22 -2.35
N TYR A 188 -6.25 14.13 -3.07
CA TYR A 188 -5.29 13.37 -3.86
C TYR A 188 -5.44 13.67 -5.35
N ASN A 189 -4.35 13.46 -6.10
CA ASN A 189 -4.32 13.62 -7.56
C ASN A 189 -4.82 15.00 -8.05
N PRO A 190 -4.34 16.12 -7.49
CA PRO A 190 -4.87 17.46 -7.80
C PRO A 190 -4.56 17.90 -9.23
N LYS A 191 -3.52 17.32 -9.87
CA LYS A 191 -3.10 17.66 -11.23
C LYS A 191 -2.88 16.42 -12.08
N SER A 192 -3.13 16.56 -13.39
CA SER A 192 -2.73 15.60 -14.41
C SER A 192 -2.19 16.34 -15.64
N ALA A 193 -1.61 15.60 -16.60
CA ALA A 193 -1.16 16.21 -17.86
C ALA A 193 -2.28 16.92 -18.63
N LYS A 194 -3.53 16.49 -18.46
CA LYS A 194 -4.72 17.05 -19.12
C LYS A 194 -5.48 18.06 -18.25
N ARG A 195 -5.25 18.06 -16.95
CA ARG A 195 -5.95 18.91 -15.98
C ARG A 195 -4.92 19.72 -15.20
N ILE A 196 -4.77 20.99 -15.59
CA ILE A 196 -3.83 21.95 -14.97
C ILE A 196 -4.51 22.67 -13.81
N ILE A 197 -5.80 22.94 -13.93
CA ILE A 197 -6.65 23.59 -12.91
C ILE A 197 -7.65 22.54 -12.42
N PRO A 198 -7.55 22.08 -11.18
CA PRO A 198 -8.45 21.01 -10.66
C PRO A 198 -9.88 21.47 -10.43
N PHE A 199 -10.10 22.75 -10.06
CA PHE A 199 -11.40 23.38 -9.79
C PHE A 199 -11.34 24.88 -10.03
#